data_a7652a61401c5133bb2bf199451971f4
#
_entry.id   a7652a61401c5133bb2bf199451971f4
#
_cell.length_a   1.000
_cell.length_b   1.000
_cell.length_c   1.000
_cell.angle_alpha   90.00
_cell.angle_beta   90.00
_cell.angle_gamma   90.00
#
_symmetry.space_group_name_H-M   'P 1'
#
loop_
_entity.id
_entity.type
_entity.pdbx_description
1 polymer ?
#
loop_
_entity_poly.entity_id
_entity_poly.type
_entity_poly.pdbx_seq_one_letter_code
_entity_poly.pdbx_strand_id
1 'polypeptide(L)'
;MKKIIDSLKSGIYFDHYLFISITILSLMGLVFLYSASDGNASTLIKQSFFVIFGLILMFIVSQPDPDFYKNNSLIFLIFSIILILLTLLVGKEVNGAKRWLDLGFFTLQSSEIIKIALPVFLAAYLYDKTLPISLLNTLITLVLIFVVANFVRIQPDLGTSLVILIAGIYVLFL
;
A
#
# COMPACT_ATOMS: atom_id res chain seq x y z
N MET A 1 -3.75 -16.10 21.88
CA MET A 1 -3.25 -15.09 22.80
C MET A 1 -1.83 -15.38 23.28
N LYS A 2 -1.52 -16.55 23.87
CA LYS A 2 -0.17 -16.90 24.36
C LYS A 2 0.93 -16.85 23.27
N LYS A 3 0.66 -17.36 22.06
CA LYS A 3 1.58 -17.30 20.91
C LYS A 3 1.89 -15.86 20.42
N ILE A 4 0.94 -14.95 20.50
CA ILE A 4 1.14 -13.53 20.18
C ILE A 4 2.05 -12.87 21.21
N ILE A 5 1.86 -13.21 22.50
CA ILE A 5 2.72 -12.70 23.60
C ILE A 5 4.14 -13.26 23.51
N ASP A 6 4.31 -14.51 23.09
CA ASP A 6 5.62 -15.13 22.90
C ASP A 6 6.35 -14.56 21.66
N SER A 7 5.64 -14.22 20.59
CA SER A 7 6.16 -13.50 19.41
C SER A 7 6.58 -12.07 19.76
N LEU A 8 5.82 -11.37 20.59
CA LEU A 8 6.19 -10.04 21.12
C LEU A 8 7.47 -10.09 21.97
N LYS A 9 7.75 -11.21 22.64
CA LYS A 9 8.99 -11.42 23.42
C LYS A 9 10.20 -11.79 22.57
N SER A 10 10.01 -12.38 21.40
CA SER A 10 11.10 -12.77 20.49
C SER A 10 11.57 -11.64 19.57
N GLY A 11 10.89 -10.49 19.58
CA GLY A 11 11.21 -9.35 18.70
C GLY A 11 11.00 -9.62 17.21
N ILE A 12 10.37 -10.75 16.85
CA ILE A 12 10.05 -11.09 15.45
C ILE A 12 8.52 -11.13 15.32
N TYR A 13 7.96 -10.13 14.63
CA TYR A 13 6.53 -10.05 14.32
C TYR A 13 6.24 -10.89 13.07
N PHE A 14 5.83 -12.14 13.24
CA PHE A 14 5.60 -13.04 12.12
C PHE A 14 4.42 -13.98 12.33
N ASP A 15 3.38 -13.82 11.54
CA ASP A 15 2.26 -14.76 11.47
C ASP A 15 2.53 -15.82 10.40
N HIS A 16 2.92 -17.02 10.87
CA HIS A 16 3.25 -18.15 10.00
C HIS A 16 2.04 -18.60 9.14
N TYR A 17 0.81 -18.56 9.69
CA TYR A 17 -0.37 -18.98 8.94
C TYR A 17 -0.69 -18.02 7.80
N LEU A 18 -0.62 -16.72 8.08
CA LEU A 18 -0.81 -15.69 7.07
C LEU A 18 0.27 -15.79 5.97
N PHE A 19 1.54 -15.95 6.36
CA PHE A 19 2.64 -16.08 5.41
C PHE A 19 2.49 -17.31 4.51
N ILE A 20 2.17 -18.47 5.07
CA ILE A 20 1.94 -19.71 4.33
C ILE A 20 0.78 -19.53 3.36
N SER A 21 -0.33 -18.92 3.81
CA SER A 21 -1.51 -18.70 2.97
C SER A 21 -1.19 -17.79 1.77
N ILE A 22 -0.48 -16.68 1.99
CA ILE A 22 -0.04 -15.77 0.91
C ILE A 22 0.92 -16.49 -0.04
N THR A 23 1.85 -17.29 0.49
CA THR A 23 2.80 -18.05 -0.34
C THR A 23 2.08 -19.06 -1.22
N ILE A 24 1.12 -19.82 -0.68
CA ILE A 24 0.31 -20.78 -1.45
C ILE A 24 -0.46 -20.06 -2.55
N LEU A 25 -1.15 -18.96 -2.24
CA LEU A 25 -1.89 -18.16 -3.22
C LEU A 25 -0.97 -17.63 -4.32
N SER A 26 0.22 -17.18 -3.96
CA SER A 26 1.22 -16.69 -4.93
C SER A 26 1.70 -17.80 -5.86
N LEU A 27 1.96 -19.01 -5.32
CA LEU A 27 2.35 -20.19 -6.12
C LEU A 27 1.24 -20.61 -7.07
N MET A 28 -0.02 -20.63 -6.60
CA MET A 28 -1.17 -20.88 -7.46
C MET A 28 -1.26 -19.83 -8.59
N GLY A 29 -1.06 -18.55 -8.26
CA GLY A 29 -1.01 -17.47 -9.26
C GLY A 29 0.06 -17.68 -10.33
N LEU A 30 1.26 -18.18 -9.97
CA LEU A 30 2.31 -18.51 -10.93
C LEU A 30 1.91 -19.67 -11.86
N VAL A 31 1.23 -20.70 -11.33
CA VAL A 31 0.71 -21.81 -12.14
C VAL A 31 -0.33 -21.32 -13.17
N PHE A 32 -1.28 -20.49 -12.74
CA PHE A 32 -2.26 -19.90 -13.65
C PHE A 32 -1.62 -19.00 -14.69
N LEU A 33 -0.63 -18.17 -14.27
CA LEU A 33 0.11 -17.32 -15.19
C LEU A 33 0.84 -18.13 -16.27
N TYR A 34 1.48 -19.22 -15.89
CA TYR A 34 2.17 -20.11 -16.84
C TYR A 34 1.21 -20.67 -17.87
N SER A 35 0.05 -21.14 -17.43
CA SER A 35 -1.01 -21.63 -18.33
C SER A 35 -1.56 -20.52 -19.23
N ALA A 36 -1.81 -19.33 -18.69
CA ALA A 36 -2.38 -18.20 -19.43
C ALA A 36 -1.39 -17.53 -20.40
N SER A 37 -0.07 -17.75 -20.21
CA SER A 37 0.99 -17.24 -21.08
C SER A 37 1.47 -18.27 -22.13
N ASP A 38 0.67 -19.30 -22.41
CA ASP A 38 1.01 -20.39 -23.34
C ASP A 38 2.38 -21.05 -23.04
N GLY A 39 2.69 -21.19 -21.75
CA GLY A 39 3.94 -21.81 -21.31
C GLY A 39 5.19 -20.92 -21.44
N ASN A 40 5.04 -19.60 -21.54
CA ASN A 40 6.17 -18.68 -21.68
C ASN A 40 7.04 -18.63 -20.43
N ALA A 41 8.20 -19.29 -20.49
CA ALA A 41 9.15 -19.36 -19.38
C ALA A 41 9.71 -17.99 -18.96
N SER A 42 9.91 -17.05 -19.90
CA SER A 42 10.42 -15.71 -19.58
C SER A 42 9.45 -14.94 -18.70
N THR A 43 8.16 -15.00 -19.02
CA THR A 43 7.10 -14.38 -18.21
C THR A 43 7.03 -14.98 -16.81
N LEU A 44 7.13 -16.33 -16.71
CA LEU A 44 7.12 -17.03 -15.44
C LEU A 44 8.32 -16.64 -14.56
N ILE A 45 9.54 -16.63 -15.12
CA ILE A 45 10.77 -16.27 -14.39
C ILE A 45 10.66 -14.83 -13.86
N LYS A 46 10.25 -13.88 -14.70
CA LYS A 46 10.07 -12.47 -14.30
C LYS A 46 9.08 -12.34 -13.15
N GLN A 47 7.93 -13.01 -13.25
CA GLN A 47 6.90 -12.93 -12.21
C GLN A 47 7.34 -13.65 -10.92
N SER A 48 8.04 -14.77 -11.02
CA SER A 48 8.59 -15.46 -9.84
C SER A 48 9.58 -14.59 -9.08
N PHE A 49 10.42 -13.83 -9.79
CA PHE A 49 11.31 -12.85 -9.16
C PHE A 49 10.52 -11.79 -8.36
N PHE A 50 9.46 -11.23 -8.93
CA PHE A 50 8.63 -10.25 -8.22
C PHE A 50 7.88 -10.85 -7.03
N VAL A 51 7.42 -12.10 -7.12
CA VAL A 51 6.79 -12.80 -6.00
C VAL A 51 7.79 -12.99 -4.85
N ILE A 52 8.99 -13.50 -5.14
CA ILE A 52 10.05 -13.68 -4.13
C ILE A 52 10.42 -12.33 -3.50
N PHE A 53 10.65 -11.31 -4.32
CA PHE A 53 10.96 -9.97 -3.85
C PHE A 53 9.85 -9.40 -2.97
N GLY A 54 8.59 -9.58 -3.36
CA GLY A 54 7.42 -9.14 -2.58
C GLY A 54 7.31 -9.85 -1.23
N LEU A 55 7.56 -11.16 -1.17
CA LEU A 55 7.57 -11.91 0.09
C LEU A 55 8.69 -11.46 1.04
N ILE A 56 9.89 -11.19 0.50
CA ILE A 56 11.01 -10.64 1.28
C ILE A 56 10.64 -9.23 1.80
N LEU A 57 10.11 -8.37 0.94
CA LEU A 57 9.70 -7.02 1.32
C LEU A 57 8.61 -7.05 2.40
N MET A 58 7.61 -7.93 2.25
CA MET A 58 6.57 -8.14 3.25
C MET A 58 7.16 -8.53 4.60
N PHE A 59 8.14 -9.44 4.62
CA PHE A 59 8.83 -9.84 5.84
C PHE A 59 9.58 -8.66 6.47
N ILE A 60 10.33 -7.87 5.69
CA ILE A 60 11.07 -6.71 6.19
C ILE A 60 10.11 -5.66 6.76
N VAL A 61 9.03 -5.36 6.06
CA VAL A 61 8.03 -4.36 6.48
C VAL A 61 7.23 -4.83 7.70
N SER A 62 7.12 -6.13 7.96
CA SER A 62 6.42 -6.65 9.13
C SER A 62 7.22 -6.56 10.43
N GLN A 63 8.54 -6.29 10.40
CA GLN A 63 9.40 -6.30 11.59
C GLN A 63 9.30 -5.05 12.47
N PRO A 64 9.19 -3.81 11.93
CA PRO A 64 9.10 -2.63 12.77
C PRO A 64 7.83 -2.63 13.64
N ASP A 65 7.96 -2.08 14.86
CA ASP A 65 6.83 -1.90 15.75
C ASP A 65 5.77 -0.95 15.15
N PRO A 66 4.49 -1.10 15.49
CA PRO A 66 3.43 -0.19 15.06
C PRO A 66 3.73 1.28 15.36
N ASP A 67 4.43 1.57 16.46
CA ASP A 67 4.85 2.93 16.82
C ASP A 67 5.84 3.53 15.82
N PHE A 68 6.66 2.71 15.16
CA PHE A 68 7.52 3.18 14.07
C PHE A 68 6.68 3.75 12.91
N TYR A 69 5.62 3.06 12.50
CA TYR A 69 4.73 3.51 11.44
C TYR A 69 3.93 4.74 11.87
N LYS A 70 3.43 4.76 13.10
CA LYS A 70 2.73 5.93 13.67
C LYS A 70 3.63 7.17 13.63
N ASN A 71 4.85 7.08 14.16
CA ASN A 71 5.77 8.21 14.29
C ASN A 71 6.29 8.72 12.94
N ASN A 72 6.39 7.85 11.92
CA ASN A 72 6.87 8.20 10.58
C ASN A 72 5.73 8.38 9.57
N SER A 73 4.48 8.30 9.98
CA SER A 73 3.30 8.31 9.10
C SER A 73 3.21 9.56 8.22
N LEU A 74 3.55 10.74 8.75
CA LEU A 74 3.60 11.99 7.99
C LEU A 74 4.67 11.95 6.90
N ILE A 75 5.84 11.38 7.19
CA ILE A 75 6.94 11.25 6.21
C ILE A 75 6.50 10.32 5.08
N PHE A 76 5.84 9.19 5.40
CA PHE A 76 5.30 8.26 4.40
C PHE A 76 4.24 8.92 3.53
N LEU A 77 3.36 9.73 4.12
CA LEU A 77 2.34 10.48 3.38
C LEU A 77 2.97 11.50 2.43
N ILE A 78 3.89 12.33 2.92
CA ILE A 78 4.58 13.35 2.09
C ILE A 78 5.33 12.67 0.95
N PHE A 79 6.09 11.61 1.24
CA PHE A 79 6.82 10.85 0.23
C PHE A 79 5.88 10.31 -0.87
N SER A 80 4.74 9.73 -0.49
CA SER A 80 3.79 9.20 -1.46
C SER A 80 3.09 10.30 -2.28
N ILE A 81 2.82 11.47 -1.69
CA ILE A 81 2.32 12.63 -2.45
C ILE A 81 3.36 13.11 -3.46
N ILE A 82 4.63 13.21 -3.06
CA ILE A 82 5.73 13.57 -3.98
C ILE A 82 5.79 12.57 -5.15
N LEU A 83 5.68 11.27 -4.89
CA LEU A 83 5.65 10.26 -5.95
C LEU A 83 4.46 10.43 -6.91
N ILE A 84 3.28 10.80 -6.41
CA ILE A 84 2.12 11.09 -7.26
C ILE A 84 2.40 12.31 -8.15
N LEU A 85 2.93 13.39 -7.58
CA LEU A 85 3.27 14.59 -8.33
C LEU A 85 4.35 14.31 -9.39
N LEU A 86 5.38 13.54 -9.04
CA LEU A 86 6.40 13.11 -10.02
C LEU A 86 5.78 12.26 -11.13
N THR A 87 4.85 11.37 -10.80
CA THR A 87 4.16 10.55 -11.81
C THR A 87 3.34 11.41 -12.76
N LEU A 88 2.68 12.46 -12.28
CA LEU A 88 1.95 13.40 -13.14
C LEU A 88 2.87 14.17 -14.09
N LEU A 89 4.08 14.53 -13.63
CA LEU A 89 5.04 15.33 -14.41
C LEU A 89 5.81 14.46 -15.43
N VAL A 90 6.42 13.37 -14.97
CA VAL A 90 7.38 12.56 -15.76
C VAL A 90 6.92 11.12 -15.99
N GLY A 91 5.73 10.76 -15.55
CA GLY A 91 5.20 9.40 -15.68
C GLY A 91 5.03 8.96 -17.12
N LYS A 92 5.25 7.66 -17.33
CA LYS A 92 5.03 7.02 -18.63
C LYS A 92 3.55 7.02 -18.97
N GLU A 93 3.22 7.56 -20.14
CA GLU A 93 1.86 7.51 -20.65
C GLU A 93 1.57 6.14 -21.27
N VAL A 94 0.58 5.46 -20.69
CA VAL A 94 0.09 4.17 -21.19
C VAL A 94 -1.43 4.28 -21.35
N ASN A 95 -1.93 4.07 -22.56
CA ASN A 95 -3.36 4.19 -22.89
C ASN A 95 -3.98 5.54 -22.48
N GLY A 96 -3.26 6.64 -22.68
CA GLY A 96 -3.74 7.99 -22.33
C GLY A 96 -3.71 8.33 -20.83
N ALA A 97 -3.04 7.53 -20.00
CA ALA A 97 -2.94 7.75 -18.57
C ALA A 97 -1.50 7.70 -18.07
N LYS A 98 -1.09 8.71 -17.27
CA LYS A 98 0.22 8.75 -16.60
C LYS A 98 0.09 8.22 -15.18
N ARG A 99 0.23 6.90 -15.01
CA ARG A 99 0.07 6.21 -13.72
C ARG A 99 1.34 5.58 -13.20
N TRP A 100 2.34 5.42 -14.07
CA TRP A 100 3.54 4.63 -13.82
C TRP A 100 4.79 5.46 -13.92
N LEU A 101 5.69 5.32 -12.93
CA LEU A 101 7.06 5.77 -13.01
C LEU A 101 7.90 4.62 -13.57
N ASP A 102 8.56 4.85 -14.70
CA ASP A 102 9.49 3.88 -15.27
C ASP A 102 10.86 4.07 -14.62
N LEU A 103 11.28 3.09 -13.82
CA LEU A 103 12.58 3.06 -13.13
C LEU A 103 13.60 2.19 -13.87
N GLY A 104 13.29 1.80 -15.12
CA GLY A 104 14.15 0.99 -15.97
C GLY A 104 13.99 -0.52 -15.72
N PHE A 105 14.21 -0.99 -14.50
CA PHE A 105 14.06 -2.41 -14.16
C PHE A 105 12.62 -2.81 -13.89
N PHE A 106 11.82 -1.91 -13.34
CA PHE A 106 10.41 -2.10 -13.06
C PHE A 106 9.66 -0.78 -13.15
N THR A 107 8.36 -0.86 -13.28
CA THR A 107 7.48 0.29 -13.23
C THR A 107 6.83 0.38 -11.86
N LEU A 108 6.84 1.57 -11.26
CA LEU A 108 6.24 1.85 -9.97
C LEU A 108 4.93 2.62 -10.17
N GLN A 109 3.85 2.14 -9.59
CA GLN A 109 2.59 2.86 -9.54
C GLN A 109 2.51 3.65 -8.22
N SER A 110 2.56 4.97 -8.30
CA SER A 110 2.56 5.84 -7.11
C SER A 110 1.29 5.72 -6.28
N SER A 111 0.15 5.45 -6.92
CA SER A 111 -1.13 5.26 -6.24
C SER A 111 -1.18 4.01 -5.35
N GLU A 112 -0.33 3.00 -5.59
CA GLU A 112 -0.24 1.82 -4.71
C GLU A 112 0.36 2.19 -3.34
N ILE A 113 1.32 3.11 -3.31
CA ILE A 113 1.97 3.54 -2.08
C ILE A 113 1.03 4.42 -1.25
N ILE A 114 0.33 5.38 -1.87
CA ILE A 114 -0.56 6.29 -1.15
C ILE A 114 -1.78 5.57 -0.56
N LYS A 115 -2.26 4.48 -1.18
CA LYS A 115 -3.32 3.62 -0.61
C LYS A 115 -2.99 3.11 0.78
N ILE A 116 -1.70 2.91 1.07
CA ILE A 116 -1.22 2.44 2.37
C ILE A 116 -0.87 3.65 3.26
N ALA A 117 -0.15 4.62 2.71
CA ALA A 117 0.37 5.76 3.48
C ALA A 117 -0.74 6.64 4.06
N LEU A 118 -1.82 6.88 3.30
CA LEU A 118 -2.93 7.73 3.77
C LEU A 118 -3.67 7.11 4.97
N PRO A 119 -4.17 5.86 4.94
CA PRO A 119 -4.80 5.25 6.10
C PRO A 119 -3.89 5.19 7.33
N VAL A 120 -2.61 4.88 7.16
CA VAL A 120 -1.64 4.87 8.26
C VAL A 120 -1.48 6.26 8.89
N PHE A 121 -1.38 7.30 8.06
CA PHE A 121 -1.32 8.68 8.56
C PHE A 121 -2.61 9.10 9.27
N LEU A 122 -3.78 8.78 8.70
CA LEU A 122 -5.06 9.13 9.32
C LEU A 122 -5.24 8.43 10.66
N ALA A 123 -4.90 7.14 10.74
CA ALA A 123 -4.93 6.40 12.01
C ALA A 123 -3.99 7.02 13.05
N ALA A 124 -2.76 7.39 12.66
CA ALA A 124 -1.82 8.07 13.54
C ALA A 124 -2.33 9.46 13.99
N TYR A 125 -2.90 10.23 13.07
CA TYR A 125 -3.44 11.56 13.36
C TYR A 125 -4.63 11.54 14.32
N LEU A 126 -5.53 10.55 14.17
CA LEU A 126 -6.74 10.41 14.98
C LEU A 126 -6.48 9.70 16.32
N TYR A 127 -5.40 8.91 16.43
CA TYR A 127 -5.07 8.12 17.62
C TYR A 127 -5.02 8.95 18.92
N ASP A 128 -4.45 10.15 18.86
CA ASP A 128 -4.27 11.01 20.02
C ASP A 128 -5.46 11.98 20.25
N LYS A 129 -6.56 11.83 19.47
CA LYS A 129 -7.73 12.70 19.61
C LYS A 129 -8.74 12.12 20.59
N THR A 130 -9.35 13.03 21.37
CA THR A 130 -10.43 12.67 22.31
C THR A 130 -11.71 12.32 21.55
N LEU A 131 -12.40 11.28 21.99
CA LEU A 131 -13.72 10.93 21.47
C LEU A 131 -14.83 11.68 22.24
N PRO A 132 -15.87 12.17 21.56
CA PRO A 132 -16.07 12.19 20.11
C PRO A 132 -15.11 13.15 19.41
N ILE A 133 -14.67 12.78 18.21
CA ILE A 133 -13.75 13.59 17.40
C ILE A 133 -14.40 14.96 17.11
N SER A 134 -13.64 16.04 17.28
CA SER A 134 -14.14 17.39 17.00
C SER A 134 -14.49 17.58 15.51
N LEU A 135 -15.48 18.43 15.23
CA LEU A 135 -15.91 18.72 13.87
C LEU A 135 -14.74 19.21 12.99
N LEU A 136 -13.83 20.00 13.55
CA LEU A 136 -12.66 20.50 12.84
C LEU A 136 -11.73 19.35 12.39
N ASN A 137 -11.41 18.41 13.29
CA ASN A 137 -10.56 17.26 12.95
C ASN A 137 -11.24 16.36 11.92
N THR A 138 -12.54 16.16 12.02
CA THR A 138 -13.33 15.41 11.02
C THR A 138 -13.25 16.09 9.64
N LEU A 139 -13.44 17.41 9.57
CA LEU A 139 -13.35 18.15 8.32
C LEU A 139 -11.94 18.10 7.71
N ILE A 140 -10.89 18.28 8.52
CA ILE A 140 -9.49 18.16 8.07
C ILE A 140 -9.25 16.78 7.46
N THR A 141 -9.68 15.73 8.13
CA THR A 141 -9.54 14.35 7.67
C THR A 141 -10.27 14.13 6.33
N LEU A 142 -11.52 14.56 6.23
CA LEU A 142 -12.30 14.44 4.99
C LEU A 142 -11.70 15.22 3.83
N VAL A 143 -11.25 16.46 4.07
CA VAL A 143 -10.57 17.27 3.04
C VAL A 143 -9.30 16.58 2.56
N LEU A 144 -8.48 16.05 3.47
CA LEU A 144 -7.26 15.33 3.10
C LEU A 144 -7.55 14.09 2.26
N ILE A 145 -8.52 13.27 2.67
CA ILE A 145 -8.95 12.09 1.90
C ILE A 145 -9.39 12.51 0.50
N PHE A 146 -10.21 13.54 0.39
CA PHE A 146 -10.76 13.99 -0.87
C PHE A 146 -9.67 14.57 -1.80
N VAL A 147 -8.75 15.36 -1.26
CA VAL A 147 -7.62 15.93 -2.02
C VAL A 147 -6.73 14.83 -2.58
N VAL A 148 -6.35 13.86 -1.74
CA VAL A 148 -5.50 12.73 -2.18
C VAL A 148 -6.21 11.88 -3.23
N ALA A 149 -7.49 11.56 -3.04
CA ALA A 149 -8.27 10.80 -4.01
C ALA A 149 -8.39 11.53 -5.36
N ASN A 150 -8.52 12.87 -5.33
CA ASN A 150 -8.55 13.67 -6.57
C ASN A 150 -7.21 13.66 -7.31
N PHE A 151 -6.07 13.70 -6.63
CA PHE A 151 -4.76 13.57 -7.30
C PHE A 151 -4.67 12.25 -8.09
N VAL A 152 -5.15 11.14 -7.51
CA VAL A 152 -5.17 9.84 -8.20
C VAL A 152 -6.22 9.82 -9.32
N ARG A 153 -7.37 10.48 -9.15
CA ARG A 153 -8.39 10.61 -10.18
C ARG A 153 -7.87 11.38 -11.41
N ILE A 154 -7.02 12.40 -11.20
CA ILE A 154 -6.38 13.17 -12.30
C ILE A 154 -5.43 12.27 -13.12
N GLN A 155 -4.89 11.17 -12.55
CA GLN A 155 -4.13 10.15 -13.26
C GLN A 155 -5.00 9.17 -14.07
N PRO A 156 -6.23 9.49 -14.48
CA PRO A 156 -7.40 8.72 -14.85
C PRO A 156 -7.52 7.34 -14.17
N ASP A 157 -7.24 7.25 -12.86
CA ASP A 157 -7.36 6.01 -12.06
C ASP A 157 -8.53 6.10 -11.08
N LEU A 158 -9.73 5.97 -11.61
CA LEU A 158 -10.98 6.09 -10.84
C LEU A 158 -11.13 4.93 -9.84
N GLY A 159 -10.71 3.72 -10.21
CA GLY A 159 -10.78 2.56 -9.32
C GLY A 159 -9.96 2.74 -8.05
N THR A 160 -8.69 3.12 -8.20
CA THR A 160 -7.81 3.37 -7.05
C THR A 160 -8.25 4.60 -6.26
N SER A 161 -8.76 5.66 -6.90
CA SER A 161 -9.34 6.82 -6.22
C SER A 161 -10.50 6.44 -5.30
N LEU A 162 -11.41 5.58 -5.75
CA LEU A 162 -12.50 5.05 -4.94
C LEU A 162 -12.01 4.21 -3.76
N VAL A 163 -11.01 3.37 -3.96
CA VAL A 163 -10.41 2.57 -2.87
C VAL A 163 -9.83 3.49 -1.81
N ILE A 164 -9.14 4.57 -2.20
CA ILE A 164 -8.57 5.56 -1.27
C ILE A 164 -9.68 6.27 -0.48
N LEU A 165 -10.77 6.68 -1.13
CA LEU A 165 -11.93 7.28 -0.47
C LEU A 165 -12.54 6.33 0.56
N ILE A 166 -12.82 5.10 0.18
CA ILE A 166 -13.41 4.09 1.07
C ILE A 166 -12.50 3.78 2.25
N ALA A 167 -11.20 3.54 2.01
CA ALA A 167 -10.24 3.24 3.06
C ALA A 167 -10.08 4.41 4.05
N GLY A 168 -9.99 5.65 3.53
CA GLY A 168 -9.88 6.84 4.38
C GLY A 168 -11.14 7.08 5.23
N ILE A 169 -12.33 6.95 4.64
CA ILE A 169 -13.60 7.06 5.36
C ILE A 169 -13.72 5.94 6.42
N TYR A 170 -13.31 4.73 6.08
CA TYR A 170 -13.34 3.61 7.03
C TYR A 170 -12.50 3.90 8.28
N VAL A 171 -11.29 4.45 8.12
CA VAL A 171 -10.43 4.84 9.26
C VAL A 171 -11.10 5.92 10.13
N LEU A 172 -11.89 6.82 9.55
CA LEU A 172 -12.60 7.85 10.32
C LEU A 172 -13.69 7.28 11.23
N PHE A 173 -14.26 6.10 10.88
CA PHE A 173 -15.31 5.42 11.65
C PHE A 173 -14.79 4.37 12.64
N LEU A 174 -13.49 4.03 12.62
CA LEU A 174 -12.85 3.15 13.59
C LEU A 174 -12.48 3.87 14.89
#